data_073257d53f4af659e43813f53258431c
#
_entry.id   073257d53f4af659e43813f53258431c
#
_cell.length_a   1.000
_cell.length_b   1.000
_cell.length_c   1.000
_cell.angle_alpha   90.00
_cell.angle_beta   90.00
_cell.angle_gamma   90.00
#
_symmetry.space_group_name_H-M   'P 1'
#
loop_
_entity.id
_entity.type
_entity.pdbx_description
1 polymer ?
#
loop_
_entity_poly.entity_id
_entity_poly.type
_entity_poly.pdbx_seq_one_letter_code
_entity_poly.pdbx_strand_id
1 'polypeptide(L)'
;MKYIEVEFSFDPEVMDGEIVLAEISELPFESFAEETGKIMAYAQEEDFDKNALEAFQWLKEHPVEYKFNEISDINWNEEWEKNFDPIEVSDKCIVRATFHKVDKKYEYDLLIDPKMSFGTGHHATTHLVLKHMFDFNFQGAHVLDMGTGTGVLAVLAIKLGAENALAIDNNPWAFDNAGDNIKLNDCEGKITVEIGESELIEGKTFDYILANINRNVILADLPQYEKALNKKGVLLVSGIMTHDVEHVLNKAKEVGLILESLEEKDNWNLFVFKK
;
A
#
# COMPACT_ATOMS: atom_id res chain seq x y z
N MET A 1 -8.51 -2.31 23.56
CA MET A 1 -8.62 -1.00 24.23
C MET A 1 -10.01 -0.48 23.96
N LYS A 2 -10.73 -0.01 24.97
CA LYS A 2 -12.05 0.58 24.78
C LYS A 2 -11.89 2.08 24.56
N TYR A 3 -12.65 2.61 23.62
CA TYR A 3 -12.68 4.03 23.31
C TYR A 3 -14.04 4.64 23.64
N ILE A 4 -14.02 5.88 24.06
CA ILE A 4 -15.20 6.72 24.18
C ILE A 4 -15.21 7.70 23.01
N GLU A 5 -16.32 7.75 22.30
CA GLU A 5 -16.62 8.79 21.31
C GLU A 5 -17.54 9.82 21.93
N VAL A 6 -17.19 11.08 21.79
CA VAL A 6 -18.06 12.20 22.14
C VAL A 6 -18.43 12.94 20.87
N GLU A 7 -19.69 12.88 20.46
CA GLU A 7 -20.22 13.67 19.35
C GLU A 7 -20.65 15.03 19.87
N PHE A 8 -20.03 16.10 19.40
CA PHE A 8 -20.43 17.48 19.61
C PHE A 8 -21.24 17.95 18.40
N SER A 9 -22.45 18.44 18.61
CA SER A 9 -23.37 18.89 17.57
C SER A 9 -23.68 20.36 17.74
N PHE A 10 -23.63 21.12 16.65
CA PHE A 10 -23.89 22.56 16.63
C PHE A 10 -24.50 22.99 15.31
N ASP A 11 -25.15 24.15 15.28
CA ASP A 11 -25.66 24.77 14.05
C ASP A 11 -24.50 25.52 13.36
N PRO A 12 -24.07 25.10 12.16
CA PRO A 12 -22.97 25.76 11.44
C PRO A 12 -23.29 27.20 10.96
N GLU A 13 -24.57 27.61 10.97
CA GLU A 13 -24.95 29.00 10.71
C GLU A 13 -24.79 29.91 11.95
N VAL A 14 -24.71 29.32 13.14
CA VAL A 14 -24.63 30.03 14.42
C VAL A 14 -23.23 29.90 15.04
N MET A 15 -22.54 28.78 14.84
CA MET A 15 -21.26 28.47 15.46
C MET A 15 -20.28 27.94 14.43
N ASP A 16 -19.09 28.53 14.41
CA ASP A 16 -18.00 28.04 13.53
C ASP A 16 -17.37 26.77 14.12
N GLY A 17 -17.26 25.72 13.28
CA GLY A 17 -16.68 24.44 13.66
C GLY A 17 -15.21 24.55 14.11
N GLU A 18 -14.42 25.45 13.51
CA GLU A 18 -13.04 25.67 13.92
C GLU A 18 -12.94 26.21 15.36
N ILE A 19 -13.90 27.05 15.77
CA ILE A 19 -13.96 27.55 17.15
C ILE A 19 -14.33 26.40 18.10
N VAL A 20 -15.34 25.59 17.74
CA VAL A 20 -15.73 24.43 18.56
C VAL A 20 -14.54 23.48 18.72
N LEU A 21 -13.85 23.16 17.62
CA LEU A 21 -12.69 22.26 17.64
C LEU A 21 -11.56 22.82 18.53
N ALA A 22 -11.26 24.11 18.40
CA ALA A 22 -10.22 24.75 19.21
C ALA A 22 -10.49 24.64 20.71
N GLU A 23 -11.73 24.89 21.11
CA GLU A 23 -12.14 24.87 22.53
C GLU A 23 -12.16 23.43 23.08
N ILE A 24 -12.77 22.47 22.38
CA ILE A 24 -12.82 21.08 22.87
C ILE A 24 -11.46 20.38 22.82
N SER A 25 -10.49 20.91 22.06
CA SER A 25 -9.11 20.41 22.04
C SER A 25 -8.35 20.66 23.35
N GLU A 26 -8.89 21.50 24.24
CA GLU A 26 -8.36 21.65 25.63
C GLU A 26 -8.71 20.46 26.53
N LEU A 27 -9.67 19.64 26.12
CA LEU A 27 -10.05 18.41 26.82
C LEU A 27 -9.14 17.23 26.41
N PRO A 28 -9.01 16.19 27.24
CA PRO A 28 -8.08 15.07 26.99
C PRO A 28 -8.61 14.09 25.93
N PHE A 29 -8.82 14.58 24.71
CA PHE A 29 -9.10 13.76 23.54
C PHE A 29 -7.84 13.51 22.72
N GLU A 30 -7.70 12.32 22.16
CA GLU A 30 -6.53 11.92 21.34
C GLU A 30 -6.66 12.31 19.87
N SER A 31 -7.90 12.31 19.36
CA SER A 31 -8.16 12.61 17.95
C SER A 31 -9.57 13.15 17.73
N PHE A 32 -9.74 13.82 16.58
CA PHE A 32 -10.99 14.43 16.16
C PHE A 32 -11.31 14.07 14.72
N ALA A 33 -12.62 13.91 14.43
CA ALA A 33 -13.14 13.82 13.06
C ALA A 33 -14.24 14.88 12.90
N GLU A 34 -14.19 15.62 11.79
CA GLU A 34 -15.08 16.76 11.52
C GLU A 34 -16.08 16.39 10.43
N GLU A 35 -17.35 16.75 10.69
CA GLU A 35 -18.44 16.75 9.71
C GLU A 35 -19.17 18.07 9.79
N THR A 36 -19.97 18.41 8.80
CA THR A 36 -20.75 19.65 8.81
C THR A 36 -21.71 19.68 10.01
N GLY A 37 -21.48 20.61 10.94
CA GLY A 37 -22.29 20.77 12.17
C GLY A 37 -22.04 19.72 13.24
N LYS A 38 -20.96 18.93 13.11
CA LYS A 38 -20.59 17.89 14.08
C LYS A 38 -19.08 17.72 14.18
N ILE A 39 -18.61 17.45 15.39
CA ILE A 39 -17.24 17.02 15.65
C ILE A 39 -17.30 15.79 16.55
N MET A 40 -16.66 14.69 16.10
CA MET A 40 -16.46 13.49 16.90
C MET A 40 -15.08 13.55 17.53
N ALA A 41 -15.00 13.46 18.86
CA ALA A 41 -13.77 13.43 19.62
C ALA A 41 -13.60 12.08 20.28
N TYR A 42 -12.37 11.53 20.28
CA TYR A 42 -12.06 10.19 20.74
C TYR A 42 -11.05 10.21 21.88
N ALA A 43 -11.30 9.43 22.92
CA ALA A 43 -10.39 9.20 24.04
C ALA A 43 -10.39 7.74 24.44
N GLN A 44 -9.29 7.24 25.00
CA GLN A 44 -9.32 5.92 25.65
C GLN A 44 -10.19 5.97 26.91
N GLU A 45 -10.91 4.87 27.19
CA GLU A 45 -11.83 4.81 28.33
C GLU A 45 -11.12 5.15 29.67
N GLU A 46 -9.85 4.76 29.80
CA GLU A 46 -9.02 5.00 31.00
C GLU A 46 -8.58 6.46 31.16
N ASP A 47 -8.50 7.23 30.06
CA ASP A 47 -8.12 8.65 30.06
C ASP A 47 -9.32 9.61 29.98
N PHE A 48 -10.51 9.08 29.72
CA PHE A 48 -11.73 9.87 29.58
C PHE A 48 -12.28 10.30 30.94
N ASP A 49 -12.25 11.62 31.22
CA ASP A 49 -12.88 12.20 32.40
C ASP A 49 -14.22 12.86 32.05
N LYS A 50 -15.30 12.12 32.29
CA LYS A 50 -16.66 12.62 32.12
C LYS A 50 -16.95 13.86 32.97
N ASN A 51 -16.39 13.95 34.18
CA ASN A 51 -16.63 15.09 35.05
C ASN A 51 -15.93 16.35 34.52
N ALA A 52 -14.75 16.20 33.91
CA ALA A 52 -14.08 17.30 33.25
C ALA A 52 -14.90 17.85 32.09
N LEU A 53 -15.48 16.97 31.26
CA LEU A 53 -16.36 17.35 30.16
C LEU A 53 -17.65 18.06 30.70
N GLU A 54 -18.31 17.51 31.70
CA GLU A 54 -19.50 18.11 32.34
C GLU A 54 -19.20 19.43 33.04
N ALA A 55 -17.97 19.61 33.52
CA ALA A 55 -17.53 20.85 34.18
C ALA A 55 -17.07 21.94 33.19
N PHE A 56 -16.81 21.59 31.93
CA PHE A 56 -16.26 22.50 30.94
C PHE A 56 -17.19 23.67 30.68
N GLN A 57 -16.77 24.86 31.16
CA GLN A 57 -17.63 26.04 31.24
C GLN A 57 -18.06 26.53 29.86
N TRP A 58 -17.17 26.44 28.88
CA TRP A 58 -17.44 26.89 27.51
C TRP A 58 -18.65 26.18 26.89
N LEU A 59 -18.82 24.84 27.06
CA LEU A 59 -19.98 24.10 26.58
C LEU A 59 -21.30 24.53 27.22
N LYS A 60 -21.26 25.09 28.45
CA LYS A 60 -22.47 25.56 29.14
C LYS A 60 -22.92 26.93 28.62
N GLU A 61 -22.02 27.69 28.04
CA GLU A 61 -22.24 29.08 27.61
C GLU A 61 -22.55 29.17 26.10
N HIS A 62 -22.32 28.07 25.35
CA HIS A 62 -22.48 28.04 23.90
C HIS A 62 -23.48 26.98 23.43
N PRO A 63 -24.14 27.16 22.27
CA PRO A 63 -25.16 26.28 21.76
C PRO A 63 -24.53 25.04 21.09
N VAL A 64 -23.77 24.25 21.86
CA VAL A 64 -23.14 23.01 21.46
C VAL A 64 -23.68 21.90 22.32
N GLU A 65 -24.36 20.95 21.70
CA GLU A 65 -24.85 19.75 22.38
C GLU A 65 -23.83 18.65 22.26
N TYR A 66 -23.72 17.77 23.26
CA TYR A 66 -22.84 16.60 23.17
C TYR A 66 -23.51 15.33 23.68
N LYS A 67 -23.14 14.22 23.11
CA LYS A 67 -23.49 12.88 23.57
C LYS A 67 -22.25 11.98 23.48
N PHE A 68 -22.13 11.04 24.41
CA PHE A 68 -21.07 10.04 24.36
C PHE A 68 -21.65 8.67 24.04
N ASN A 69 -20.92 7.99 23.19
CA ASN A 69 -21.16 6.60 22.84
C ASN A 69 -19.95 5.81 23.34
N GLU A 70 -20.22 4.76 24.13
CA GLU A 70 -19.19 3.75 24.32
C GLU A 70 -18.99 3.05 22.99
N ILE A 71 -17.82 3.23 22.38
CA ILE A 71 -17.43 2.38 21.28
C ILE A 71 -17.06 1.04 21.95
N SER A 72 -18.03 0.13 22.03
CA SER A 72 -17.72 -1.27 22.30
C SER A 72 -16.60 -1.66 21.32
N ASP A 73 -15.66 -2.51 21.75
CA ASP A 73 -14.60 -3.06 20.88
C ASP A 73 -15.21 -3.52 19.55
N ILE A 74 -15.47 -2.55 18.67
CA ILE A 74 -15.63 -2.85 17.24
C ILE A 74 -14.23 -3.29 16.87
N ASN A 75 -14.09 -4.57 16.66
CA ASN A 75 -12.89 -5.10 16.07
C ASN A 75 -12.83 -4.53 14.63
N TRP A 76 -12.31 -3.32 14.52
CA TRP A 76 -12.11 -2.63 13.22
C TRP A 76 -11.37 -3.53 12.26
N ASN A 77 -10.51 -4.42 12.78
CA ASN A 77 -9.86 -5.44 11.99
C ASN A 77 -10.89 -6.44 11.40
N GLU A 78 -11.85 -6.92 12.21
CA GLU A 78 -12.90 -7.83 11.70
C GLU A 78 -13.80 -7.17 10.63
N GLU A 79 -14.13 -5.90 10.80
CA GLU A 79 -14.98 -5.19 9.86
C GLU A 79 -14.21 -4.87 8.57
N TRP A 80 -12.94 -4.53 8.69
CA TRP A 80 -12.04 -4.37 7.56
C TRP A 80 -11.79 -5.71 6.85
N GLU A 81 -11.53 -6.80 7.58
CA GLU A 81 -11.35 -8.14 7.02
C GLU A 81 -12.56 -8.64 6.22
N LYS A 82 -13.79 -8.31 6.66
CA LYS A 82 -15.02 -8.65 5.94
C LYS A 82 -15.17 -7.93 4.60
N ASN A 83 -14.58 -6.76 4.47
CA ASN A 83 -14.64 -5.91 3.27
C ASN A 83 -13.38 -6.01 2.39
N PHE A 84 -12.42 -6.85 2.78
CA PHE A 84 -11.19 -7.08 2.05
C PHE A 84 -11.28 -8.39 1.28
N ASP A 85 -11.65 -8.32 0.00
CA ASP A 85 -11.86 -9.50 -0.83
C ASP A 85 -10.54 -10.09 -1.37
N PRO A 86 -10.44 -11.41 -1.59
CA PRO A 86 -9.31 -12.00 -2.29
C PRO A 86 -9.33 -11.61 -3.77
N ILE A 87 -8.15 -11.44 -4.37
CA ILE A 87 -7.99 -11.00 -5.76
C ILE A 87 -7.60 -12.17 -6.66
N GLU A 88 -8.50 -12.58 -7.56
CA GLU A 88 -8.14 -13.46 -8.68
C GLU A 88 -7.34 -12.67 -9.72
N VAL A 89 -6.04 -12.94 -9.82
CA VAL A 89 -5.19 -12.37 -10.86
C VAL A 89 -5.44 -13.06 -12.21
N SER A 90 -5.64 -14.39 -12.15
CA SER A 90 -5.97 -15.24 -13.28
C SER A 90 -6.57 -16.57 -12.79
N ASP A 91 -7.00 -17.42 -13.70
CA ASP A 91 -7.47 -18.78 -13.37
C ASP A 91 -6.48 -19.60 -12.53
N LYS A 92 -5.19 -19.24 -12.58
CA LYS A 92 -4.09 -19.94 -11.93
C LYS A 92 -3.60 -19.27 -10.66
N CYS A 93 -3.88 -17.97 -10.46
CA CYS A 93 -3.28 -17.16 -9.41
C CYS A 93 -4.31 -16.37 -8.62
N ILE A 94 -4.19 -16.48 -7.30
CA ILE A 94 -4.95 -15.66 -6.34
C ILE A 94 -4.00 -14.98 -5.36
N VAL A 95 -4.32 -13.75 -4.99
CA VAL A 95 -3.74 -13.04 -3.84
C VAL A 95 -4.81 -12.96 -2.76
N ARG A 96 -4.50 -13.43 -1.57
CA ARG A 96 -5.44 -13.43 -0.45
C ARG A 96 -4.74 -13.25 0.88
N ALA A 97 -5.45 -12.71 1.86
CA ALA A 97 -4.97 -12.66 3.23
C ALA A 97 -5.18 -14.01 3.96
N THR A 98 -4.51 -14.18 5.08
CA THR A 98 -4.55 -15.42 5.89
C THR A 98 -5.94 -15.72 6.45
N PHE A 99 -6.79 -14.71 6.67
CA PHE A 99 -8.16 -14.85 7.15
C PHE A 99 -9.15 -15.27 6.06
N HIS A 100 -8.80 -15.23 4.77
CA HIS A 100 -9.69 -15.64 3.69
C HIS A 100 -9.80 -17.17 3.58
N LYS A 101 -11.04 -17.65 3.49
CA LYS A 101 -11.34 -19.04 3.17
C LYS A 101 -11.66 -19.14 1.67
N VAL A 102 -10.85 -19.87 0.94
CA VAL A 102 -11.00 -20.06 -0.51
C VAL A 102 -11.07 -21.56 -0.79
N ASP A 103 -12.19 -22.01 -1.34
CA ASP A 103 -12.41 -23.44 -1.65
C ASP A 103 -11.74 -23.87 -2.97
N LYS A 104 -11.63 -22.95 -3.93
CA LYS A 104 -10.97 -23.17 -5.21
C LYS A 104 -9.46 -23.28 -5.01
N LYS A 105 -8.85 -24.32 -5.61
CA LYS A 105 -7.40 -24.47 -5.61
C LYS A 105 -6.80 -23.71 -6.78
N TYR A 106 -5.79 -22.92 -6.49
CA TYR A 106 -4.99 -22.20 -7.47
C TYR A 106 -3.59 -22.82 -7.55
N GLU A 107 -2.96 -22.71 -8.71
CA GLU A 107 -1.56 -23.11 -8.90
C GLU A 107 -0.63 -22.21 -8.10
N TYR A 108 -0.97 -20.91 -8.05
CA TYR A 108 -0.26 -19.88 -7.30
C TYR A 108 -1.22 -19.24 -6.29
N ASP A 109 -1.10 -19.61 -5.05
CA ASP A 109 -1.83 -19.06 -3.92
C ASP A 109 -0.86 -18.18 -3.12
N LEU A 110 -1.03 -16.85 -3.21
CA LEU A 110 -0.18 -15.85 -2.57
C LEU A 110 -0.84 -15.35 -1.30
N LEU A 111 -0.25 -15.69 -0.16
CA LEU A 111 -0.70 -15.24 1.15
C LEU A 111 -0.10 -13.87 1.46
N ILE A 112 -0.90 -12.82 1.38
CA ILE A 112 -0.46 -11.44 1.58
C ILE A 112 -1.35 -10.78 2.62
N ASP A 113 -0.84 -10.63 3.82
CA ASP A 113 -1.45 -9.82 4.85
C ASP A 113 -1.00 -8.36 4.66
N PRO A 114 -1.91 -7.46 4.26
CA PRO A 114 -1.52 -6.13 3.73
C PRO A 114 -0.99 -5.19 4.80
N LYS A 115 -1.42 -5.35 6.06
CA LYS A 115 -1.17 -4.36 7.11
C LYS A 115 -1.42 -2.93 6.57
N MET A 116 -0.43 -2.04 6.65
CA MET A 116 -0.53 -0.67 6.12
C MET A 116 0.32 -0.47 4.84
N SER A 117 0.73 -1.56 4.16
CA SER A 117 1.59 -1.49 2.98
C SER A 117 0.81 -1.60 1.67
N PHE A 118 1.31 -0.93 0.63
CA PHE A 118 0.80 -1.02 -0.73
C PHE A 118 1.17 -2.37 -1.38
N GLY A 119 0.37 -2.83 -2.37
CA GLY A 119 0.72 -4.04 -3.13
C GLY A 119 -0.13 -5.28 -2.76
N THR A 120 -1.39 -5.10 -2.40
CA THR A 120 -2.32 -6.19 -2.09
C THR A 120 -2.95 -6.86 -3.31
N GLY A 121 -2.72 -6.30 -4.51
CA GLY A 121 -3.35 -6.78 -5.74
C GLY A 121 -4.64 -6.05 -6.14
N HIS A 122 -5.29 -5.33 -5.23
CA HIS A 122 -6.54 -4.60 -5.50
C HIS A 122 -6.34 -3.43 -6.47
N HIS A 123 -5.23 -2.73 -6.33
CA HIS A 123 -4.94 -1.59 -7.21
C HIS A 123 -4.60 -2.07 -8.62
N ALA A 124 -5.11 -1.36 -9.64
CA ALA A 124 -4.92 -1.70 -11.04
C ALA A 124 -3.45 -1.93 -11.43
N THR A 125 -2.52 -1.12 -10.88
CA THR A 125 -1.08 -1.24 -11.14
C THR A 125 -0.50 -2.57 -10.69
N THR A 126 -0.78 -2.99 -9.46
CA THR A 126 -0.29 -4.27 -8.91
C THR A 126 -0.90 -5.44 -9.68
N HIS A 127 -2.22 -5.36 -9.97
CA HIS A 127 -2.91 -6.37 -10.75
C HIS A 127 -2.31 -6.54 -12.15
N LEU A 128 -2.02 -5.42 -12.86
CA LEU A 128 -1.38 -5.44 -14.18
C LEU A 128 -0.02 -6.13 -14.13
N VAL A 129 0.85 -5.76 -13.18
CA VAL A 129 2.18 -6.38 -13.07
C VAL A 129 2.05 -7.87 -12.78
N LEU A 130 1.26 -8.27 -11.77
CA LEU A 130 1.05 -9.68 -11.43
C LEU A 130 0.55 -10.50 -12.62
N LYS A 131 -0.43 -9.99 -13.37
CA LYS A 131 -0.97 -10.62 -14.57
C LYS A 131 0.10 -10.84 -15.63
N HIS A 132 0.89 -9.80 -15.93
CA HIS A 132 1.92 -9.86 -16.97
C HIS A 132 3.17 -10.68 -16.58
N MET A 133 3.42 -10.89 -15.29
CA MET A 133 4.51 -11.77 -14.87
C MET A 133 4.36 -13.20 -15.41
N PHE A 134 3.14 -13.65 -15.71
CA PHE A 134 2.90 -14.97 -16.32
C PHE A 134 3.31 -15.06 -17.79
N ASP A 135 3.55 -13.94 -18.46
CA ASP A 135 4.02 -13.91 -19.86
C ASP A 135 5.53 -14.16 -19.98
N PHE A 136 6.26 -14.22 -18.85
CA PHE A 136 7.71 -14.34 -18.80
C PHE A 136 8.17 -15.63 -18.12
N ASN A 137 9.40 -16.05 -18.47
CA ASN A 137 10.04 -17.21 -17.87
C ASN A 137 11.00 -16.77 -16.74
N PHE A 138 10.57 -16.92 -15.51
CA PHE A 138 11.39 -16.58 -14.33
C PHE A 138 12.33 -17.72 -13.90
N GLN A 139 12.32 -18.88 -14.56
CA GLN A 139 13.11 -20.03 -14.12
C GLN A 139 14.61 -19.71 -14.02
N GLY A 140 15.16 -19.77 -12.81
CA GLY A 140 16.57 -19.46 -12.52
C GLY A 140 16.96 -17.99 -12.62
N ALA A 141 16.00 -17.08 -12.72
CA ALA A 141 16.23 -15.66 -12.88
C ALA A 141 16.60 -14.96 -11.56
N HIS A 142 17.40 -13.90 -11.68
CA HIS A 142 17.66 -12.93 -10.62
C HIS A 142 16.73 -11.74 -10.78
N VAL A 143 15.95 -11.42 -9.75
CA VAL A 143 14.87 -10.42 -9.81
C VAL A 143 15.14 -9.27 -8.85
N LEU A 144 14.84 -8.04 -9.29
CA LEU A 144 14.70 -6.87 -8.43
C LEU A 144 13.21 -6.50 -8.32
N ASP A 145 12.74 -6.27 -7.10
CA ASP A 145 11.44 -5.67 -6.81
C ASP A 145 11.66 -4.34 -6.08
N MET A 146 11.54 -3.23 -6.83
CA MET A 146 11.79 -1.88 -6.33
C MET A 146 10.49 -1.21 -5.91
N GLY A 147 10.45 -0.76 -4.64
CA GLY A 147 9.21 -0.33 -3.99
C GLY A 147 8.32 -1.53 -3.70
N THR A 148 8.89 -2.53 -3.01
CA THR A 148 8.29 -3.86 -2.87
C THR A 148 6.97 -3.87 -2.09
N GLY A 149 6.72 -2.89 -1.22
CA GLY A 149 5.50 -2.79 -0.42
C GLY A 149 5.22 -4.06 0.38
N THR A 150 4.17 -4.79 0.02
CA THR A 150 3.81 -6.08 0.66
C THR A 150 4.75 -7.24 0.29
N GLY A 151 5.62 -7.08 -0.70
CA GLY A 151 6.47 -8.16 -1.22
C GLY A 151 5.80 -9.06 -2.25
N VAL A 152 4.56 -8.78 -2.66
CA VAL A 152 3.76 -9.68 -3.52
C VAL A 152 4.41 -10.00 -4.85
N LEU A 153 5.08 -9.04 -5.49
CA LEU A 153 5.74 -9.24 -6.79
C LEU A 153 6.97 -10.12 -6.63
N ALA A 154 7.81 -9.87 -5.61
CA ALA A 154 8.95 -10.70 -5.29
C ALA A 154 8.53 -12.15 -4.96
N VAL A 155 7.48 -12.33 -4.16
CA VAL A 155 6.90 -13.64 -3.83
C VAL A 155 6.44 -14.37 -5.09
N LEU A 156 5.69 -13.70 -5.97
CA LEU A 156 5.26 -14.32 -7.23
C LEU A 156 6.46 -14.70 -8.10
N ALA A 157 7.48 -13.86 -8.21
CA ALA A 157 8.68 -14.16 -8.98
C ALA A 157 9.36 -15.47 -8.51
N ILE A 158 9.50 -15.65 -7.20
CA ILE A 158 10.04 -16.89 -6.63
C ILE A 158 9.15 -18.09 -6.92
N LYS A 159 7.85 -17.94 -6.79
CA LYS A 159 6.89 -19.02 -7.10
C LYS A 159 6.87 -19.39 -8.60
N LEU A 160 7.17 -18.43 -9.49
CA LEU A 160 7.36 -18.66 -10.93
C LEU A 160 8.74 -19.26 -11.29
N GLY A 161 9.60 -19.48 -10.29
CA GLY A 161 10.87 -20.21 -10.48
C GLY A 161 12.12 -19.33 -10.44
N ALA A 162 12.04 -18.06 -10.06
CA ALA A 162 13.22 -17.24 -9.86
C ALA A 162 14.16 -17.87 -8.83
N GLU A 163 15.47 -17.76 -9.06
CA GLU A 163 16.49 -18.26 -8.14
C GLU A 163 16.52 -17.43 -6.87
N ASN A 164 16.50 -16.11 -7.02
CA ASN A 164 16.42 -15.18 -5.91
C ASN A 164 15.75 -13.84 -6.33
N ALA A 165 15.33 -13.09 -5.34
CA ALA A 165 14.87 -11.73 -5.52
C ALA A 165 15.48 -10.79 -4.46
N LEU A 166 15.83 -9.59 -4.88
CA LEU A 166 16.13 -8.45 -4.03
C LEU A 166 14.90 -7.56 -4.00
N ALA A 167 14.31 -7.38 -2.82
CA ALA A 167 13.15 -6.55 -2.58
C ALA A 167 13.58 -5.30 -1.81
N ILE A 168 13.35 -4.11 -2.35
CA ILE A 168 13.78 -2.86 -1.75
C ILE A 168 12.58 -1.95 -1.52
N ASP A 169 12.51 -1.34 -0.34
CA ASP A 169 11.56 -0.27 -0.03
C ASP A 169 12.21 0.75 0.91
N ASN A 170 11.87 2.02 0.77
CA ASN A 170 12.40 3.05 1.66
C ASN A 170 11.56 3.22 2.94
N ASN A 171 10.41 2.55 3.03
CA ASN A 171 9.52 2.59 4.17
C ASN A 171 9.79 1.40 5.12
N PRO A 172 10.18 1.64 6.40
CA PRO A 172 10.38 0.57 7.38
C PRO A 172 9.16 -0.34 7.59
N TRP A 173 7.94 0.20 7.49
CA TRP A 173 6.71 -0.58 7.62
C TRP A 173 6.54 -1.58 6.47
N ALA A 174 6.91 -1.17 5.25
CA ALA A 174 6.90 -2.05 4.08
C ALA A 174 7.96 -3.15 4.22
N PHE A 175 9.15 -2.82 4.71
CA PHE A 175 10.22 -3.78 5.01
C PHE A 175 9.74 -4.89 5.97
N ASP A 176 9.14 -4.52 7.10
CA ASP A 176 8.63 -5.48 8.08
C ASP A 176 7.49 -6.32 7.50
N ASN A 177 6.54 -5.67 6.78
CA ASN A 177 5.41 -6.36 6.19
C ASN A 177 5.83 -7.34 5.08
N ALA A 178 6.73 -6.93 4.18
CA ALA A 178 7.29 -7.81 3.16
C ALA A 178 7.98 -9.03 3.80
N GLY A 179 8.77 -8.81 4.86
CA GLY A 179 9.41 -9.89 5.61
C GLY A 179 8.42 -10.91 6.16
N ASP A 180 7.30 -10.46 6.70
CA ASP A 180 6.26 -11.37 7.21
C ASP A 180 5.53 -12.11 6.08
N ASN A 181 5.18 -11.43 4.98
CA ASN A 181 4.55 -12.05 3.83
C ASN A 181 5.46 -13.07 3.12
N ILE A 182 6.77 -12.83 3.09
CA ILE A 182 7.77 -13.76 2.57
C ILE A 182 7.74 -15.06 3.37
N LYS A 183 7.65 -14.99 4.70
CA LYS A 183 7.52 -16.17 5.58
C LYS A 183 6.22 -16.92 5.33
N LEU A 184 5.09 -16.21 5.23
CA LEU A 184 3.78 -16.81 4.94
C LEU A 184 3.75 -17.61 3.64
N ASN A 185 4.64 -17.28 2.70
CA ASN A 185 4.73 -17.93 1.38
C ASN A 185 5.88 -18.92 1.24
N ASP A 186 6.59 -19.27 2.31
CA ASP A 186 7.77 -20.17 2.31
C ASP A 186 8.87 -19.70 1.33
N CYS A 187 9.07 -18.39 1.22
CA CYS A 187 10.07 -17.78 0.32
C CYS A 187 11.34 -17.30 1.07
N GLU A 188 11.49 -17.61 2.35
CA GLU A 188 12.67 -17.27 3.14
C GLU A 188 13.95 -17.86 2.51
N GLY A 189 15.02 -17.10 2.57
CA GLY A 189 16.31 -17.47 1.98
C GLY A 189 16.41 -17.31 0.45
N LYS A 190 15.29 -17.05 -0.23
CA LYS A 190 15.26 -16.71 -1.65
C LYS A 190 14.99 -15.22 -1.92
N ILE A 191 14.34 -14.53 -0.99
CA ILE A 191 14.07 -13.10 -1.07
C ILE A 191 14.87 -12.41 0.03
N THR A 192 15.69 -11.44 -0.37
CA THR A 192 16.35 -10.52 0.56
C THR A 192 15.59 -9.21 0.54
N VAL A 193 15.19 -8.71 1.71
CA VAL A 193 14.56 -7.39 1.84
C VAL A 193 15.59 -6.40 2.36
N GLU A 194 15.69 -5.24 1.73
CA GLU A 194 16.59 -4.16 2.14
C GLU A 194 15.81 -2.83 2.24
N ILE A 195 16.16 -1.99 3.24
CA ILE A 195 15.61 -0.63 3.36
C ILE A 195 16.54 0.31 2.59
N GLY A 196 16.00 1.05 1.61
CA GLY A 196 16.76 2.03 0.83
C GLY A 196 16.11 2.34 -0.51
N GLU A 197 16.91 2.86 -1.42
CA GLU A 197 16.52 3.30 -2.75
C GLU A 197 17.44 2.68 -3.82
N SER A 198 17.46 3.27 -5.01
CA SER A 198 18.18 2.71 -6.16
C SER A 198 19.71 2.66 -6.01
N GLU A 199 20.30 3.33 -5.03
CA GLU A 199 21.74 3.21 -4.73
C GLU A 199 22.14 1.78 -4.30
N LEU A 200 21.20 1.02 -3.71
CA LEU A 200 21.46 -0.35 -3.26
C LEU A 200 21.68 -1.35 -4.40
N ILE A 201 21.32 -0.98 -5.64
CA ILE A 201 21.51 -1.85 -6.81
C ILE A 201 22.80 -1.55 -7.58
N GLU A 202 23.63 -0.60 -7.16
CA GLU A 202 24.87 -0.28 -7.83
C GLU A 202 25.78 -1.51 -7.91
N GLY A 203 26.24 -1.82 -9.12
CA GLY A 203 27.10 -2.99 -9.39
C GLY A 203 26.39 -4.34 -9.38
N LYS A 204 25.09 -4.41 -9.08
CA LYS A 204 24.28 -5.63 -9.18
C LYS A 204 23.67 -5.73 -10.59
N THR A 205 23.29 -6.95 -10.98
CA THR A 205 22.60 -7.19 -12.26
C THR A 205 21.42 -8.14 -12.10
N PHE A 206 20.37 -7.91 -12.88
CA PHE A 206 19.10 -8.63 -12.79
C PHE A 206 18.60 -9.03 -14.18
N ASP A 207 17.88 -10.14 -14.24
CA ASP A 207 17.18 -10.58 -15.45
C ASP A 207 15.82 -9.91 -15.57
N TYR A 208 15.19 -9.65 -14.42
CA TYR A 208 13.93 -8.91 -14.33
C TYR A 208 14.03 -7.82 -13.27
N ILE A 209 13.52 -6.63 -13.62
CA ILE A 209 13.29 -5.54 -12.68
C ILE A 209 11.79 -5.24 -12.68
N LEU A 210 11.18 -5.27 -11.50
CA LEU A 210 9.79 -4.93 -11.26
C LEU A 210 9.78 -3.62 -10.49
N ALA A 211 9.08 -2.59 -10.99
CA ALA A 211 9.01 -1.28 -10.37
C ALA A 211 7.59 -0.73 -10.46
N ASN A 212 6.81 -0.94 -9.39
CA ASN A 212 5.44 -0.41 -9.28
C ASN A 212 5.41 0.76 -8.30
N ILE A 213 5.98 1.88 -8.72
CA ILE A 213 6.21 3.08 -7.90
C ILE A 213 5.83 4.36 -8.64
N ASN A 214 5.92 5.51 -7.97
CA ASN A 214 5.52 6.77 -8.57
C ASN A 214 6.42 7.22 -9.72
N ARG A 215 5.84 8.00 -10.67
CA ARG A 215 6.51 8.52 -11.87
C ARG A 215 7.85 9.19 -11.60
N ASN A 216 7.94 10.04 -10.57
CA ASN A 216 9.13 10.86 -10.36
C ASN A 216 10.34 9.99 -10.03
N VAL A 217 10.14 8.97 -9.20
CA VAL A 217 11.19 7.99 -8.87
C VAL A 217 11.55 7.16 -10.11
N ILE A 218 10.55 6.66 -10.86
CA ILE A 218 10.81 5.95 -12.11
C ILE A 218 11.69 6.76 -13.06
N LEU A 219 11.34 8.03 -13.32
CA LEU A 219 12.11 8.89 -14.24
C LEU A 219 13.55 9.13 -13.75
N ALA A 220 13.77 9.22 -12.44
CA ALA A 220 15.09 9.37 -11.85
C ALA A 220 15.93 8.09 -11.96
N ASP A 221 15.30 6.94 -11.74
CA ASP A 221 15.98 5.64 -11.58
C ASP A 221 16.14 4.86 -12.89
N LEU A 222 15.41 5.20 -13.97
CA LEU A 222 15.52 4.53 -15.28
C LEU A 222 16.97 4.35 -15.77
N PRO A 223 17.90 5.34 -15.62
CA PRO A 223 19.31 5.13 -16.00
C PRO A 223 20.00 4.04 -15.19
N GLN A 224 19.60 3.87 -13.94
CA GLN A 224 20.17 2.88 -13.03
C GLN A 224 19.59 1.49 -13.31
N TYR A 225 18.29 1.40 -13.59
CA TYR A 225 17.64 0.16 -14.01
C TYR A 225 18.22 -0.36 -15.33
N GLU A 226 18.44 0.54 -16.32
CA GLU A 226 19.08 0.14 -17.58
C GLU A 226 20.46 -0.48 -17.33
N LYS A 227 21.30 0.14 -16.48
CA LYS A 227 22.64 -0.40 -16.15
C LYS A 227 22.56 -1.74 -15.42
N ALA A 228 21.58 -1.88 -14.50
CA ALA A 228 21.39 -3.09 -13.69
C ALA A 228 20.71 -4.23 -14.45
N LEU A 229 20.08 -3.99 -15.60
CA LEU A 229 19.53 -5.05 -16.43
C LEU A 229 20.62 -5.85 -17.15
N ASN A 230 20.52 -7.17 -17.10
CA ASN A 230 21.28 -8.09 -17.93
C ASN A 230 20.95 -7.88 -19.43
N LYS A 231 21.83 -8.33 -20.33
CA LYS A 231 21.49 -8.40 -21.77
C LYS A 231 20.23 -9.22 -21.97
N LYS A 232 19.24 -8.68 -22.67
CA LYS A 232 17.88 -9.24 -22.83
C LYS A 232 17.06 -9.26 -21.55
N GLY A 233 17.47 -8.56 -20.49
CA GLY A 233 16.68 -8.39 -19.29
C GLY A 233 15.43 -7.56 -19.58
N VAL A 234 14.42 -7.75 -18.74
CA VAL A 234 13.09 -7.12 -18.87
C VAL A 234 12.83 -6.23 -17.66
N LEU A 235 12.33 -5.03 -17.93
CA LEU A 235 11.88 -4.09 -16.93
C LEU A 235 10.37 -3.91 -17.06
N LEU A 236 9.63 -4.25 -16.00
CA LEU A 236 8.20 -3.97 -15.85
C LEU A 236 8.04 -2.74 -14.98
N VAL A 237 7.44 -1.69 -15.53
CA VAL A 237 7.19 -0.40 -14.84
C VAL A 237 5.70 -0.15 -14.77
N SER A 238 5.17 0.10 -13.55
CA SER A 238 3.79 0.55 -13.33
C SER A 238 3.75 1.66 -12.27
N GLY A 239 2.54 2.10 -11.88
CA GLY A 239 2.37 3.26 -11.02
C GLY A 239 2.37 4.58 -11.79
N ILE A 240 2.15 4.53 -13.10
CA ILE A 240 2.18 5.66 -14.04
C ILE A 240 0.77 5.90 -14.60
N MET A 241 0.27 7.11 -14.45
CA MET A 241 -1.02 7.50 -15.03
C MET A 241 -0.91 7.77 -16.54
N THR A 242 -2.03 7.64 -17.25
CA THR A 242 -2.07 7.76 -18.71
C THR A 242 -1.54 9.10 -19.23
N HIS A 243 -1.74 10.20 -18.50
CA HIS A 243 -1.22 11.52 -18.92
C HIS A 243 0.31 11.65 -18.80
N ASP A 244 0.99 10.71 -18.13
CA ASP A 244 2.43 10.70 -17.91
C ASP A 244 3.20 9.74 -18.84
N VAL A 245 2.48 8.98 -19.66
CA VAL A 245 3.04 7.93 -20.55
C VAL A 245 4.19 8.47 -21.42
N GLU A 246 4.00 9.61 -22.07
CA GLU A 246 5.01 10.19 -22.96
C GLU A 246 6.32 10.54 -22.23
N HIS A 247 6.23 11.00 -20.97
CA HIS A 247 7.43 11.32 -20.18
C HIS A 247 8.27 10.07 -19.93
N VAL A 248 7.61 8.96 -19.57
CA VAL A 248 8.28 7.67 -19.31
C VAL A 248 8.89 7.10 -20.59
N LEU A 249 8.15 7.12 -21.70
CA LEU A 249 8.65 6.65 -23.00
C LEU A 249 9.87 7.43 -23.50
N ASN A 250 9.83 8.75 -23.38
CA ASN A 250 10.94 9.60 -23.78
C ASN A 250 12.19 9.30 -22.93
N LYS A 251 12.02 9.19 -21.60
CA LYS A 251 13.12 8.88 -20.70
C LYS A 251 13.70 7.49 -20.92
N ALA A 252 12.84 6.48 -21.10
CA ALA A 252 13.28 5.11 -21.41
C ALA A 252 14.09 5.06 -22.71
N LYS A 253 13.66 5.77 -23.75
CA LYS A 253 14.38 5.88 -25.03
C LYS A 253 15.75 6.58 -24.88
N GLU A 254 15.82 7.64 -24.07
CA GLU A 254 17.10 8.34 -23.79
C GLU A 254 18.16 7.40 -23.20
N VAL A 255 17.74 6.47 -22.32
CA VAL A 255 18.65 5.53 -21.67
C VAL A 255 18.87 4.25 -22.47
N GLY A 256 18.23 4.10 -23.64
CA GLY A 256 18.43 2.95 -24.53
C GLY A 256 17.50 1.76 -24.28
N LEU A 257 16.48 1.90 -23.45
CA LEU A 257 15.46 0.88 -23.27
C LEU A 257 14.46 0.87 -24.44
N ILE A 258 14.03 -0.32 -24.84
CA ILE A 258 13.11 -0.54 -25.96
C ILE A 258 11.75 -0.95 -25.39
N LEU A 259 10.69 -0.21 -25.72
CA LEU A 259 9.34 -0.58 -25.36
C LEU A 259 8.92 -1.85 -26.13
N GLU A 260 8.52 -2.90 -25.42
CA GLU A 260 7.95 -4.12 -25.98
C GLU A 260 6.41 -4.09 -25.96
N SER A 261 5.81 -3.69 -24.85
CA SER A 261 4.38 -3.53 -24.72
C SER A 261 3.98 -2.44 -23.73
N LEU A 262 2.77 -1.93 -23.91
CA LEU A 262 2.12 -0.96 -23.03
C LEU A 262 0.67 -1.42 -22.86
N GLU A 263 0.23 -1.65 -21.62
CA GLU A 263 -1.16 -1.96 -21.29
C GLU A 263 -1.72 -0.95 -20.30
N GLU A 264 -2.98 -0.56 -20.48
CA GLU A 264 -3.71 0.36 -19.62
C GLU A 264 -4.86 -0.36 -18.92
N LYS A 265 -5.05 -0.05 -17.64
CA LYS A 265 -6.22 -0.42 -16.85
C LYS A 265 -6.56 0.71 -15.88
N ASP A 266 -7.79 1.20 -15.93
CA ASP A 266 -8.31 2.23 -15.01
C ASP A 266 -7.43 3.50 -14.96
N ASN A 267 -6.96 3.99 -16.12
CA ASN A 267 -6.01 5.11 -16.29
C ASN A 267 -4.60 4.86 -15.73
N TRP A 268 -4.26 3.63 -15.36
CA TRP A 268 -2.93 3.23 -14.94
C TRP A 268 -2.27 2.36 -16.00
N ASN A 269 -0.97 2.51 -16.16
CA ASN A 269 -0.22 1.87 -17.22
C ASN A 269 0.82 0.89 -16.69
N LEU A 270 1.02 -0.18 -17.43
CA LEU A 270 2.16 -1.08 -17.33
C LEU A 270 2.99 -0.97 -18.60
N PHE A 271 4.25 -0.63 -18.46
CA PHE A 271 5.24 -0.66 -19.52
C PHE A 271 6.12 -1.89 -19.37
N VAL A 272 6.35 -2.58 -20.46
CA VAL A 272 7.37 -3.64 -20.55
C VAL A 272 8.48 -3.13 -21.45
N PHE A 273 9.67 -2.98 -20.86
CA PHE A 273 10.87 -2.57 -21.59
C PHE A 273 11.87 -3.72 -21.66
N LYS A 274 12.66 -3.74 -22.72
CA LYS A 274 13.84 -4.62 -22.92
C LYS A 274 15.11 -3.81 -23.08
N LYS A 275 16.22 -4.41 -22.63
CA LYS A 275 17.57 -3.95 -22.88
C LYS A 275 18.14 -4.53 -24.15
#